data_c8f4f1db346e99fb32a20ad1ba70e4db
#
_entry.id   c8f4f1db346e99fb32a20ad1ba70e4db
#
_cell.length_a   1.000
_cell.length_b   1.000
_cell.length_c   1.000
_cell.angle_alpha   90.00
_cell.angle_beta   90.00
_cell.angle_gamma   90.00
#
_symmetry.space_group_name_H-M   'P 1'
#
loop_
_entity.id
_entity.type
_entity.pdbx_description
1 polymer ?
#
loop_
_entity_poly.entity_id
_entity_poly.type
_entity_poly.pdbx_seq_one_letter_code
_entity_poly.pdbx_strand_id
1 'polypeptide(L)'
;MKSRLSVLSLALITVCSVDSIRNLPAAALAGDQLFYYFALALLFFLLPCAIVAVWFSRQSEQGVYGWVKQGLGNQWAFIAIWFQCIQNVLIYPTLLSFIAGTLLYSISPDLVQNKSMLFLIIIFLIWSLTWINLKGIHLSSRFNSYCSITGLILPFIIILFVGLYWWITQVKPGTTVLPPAEPYSWTSLTAIILSFCGIELAAVHARDSKQGAFPKAIAISVIIIFLTMLFGSIVLAMIIPPEQLSFISSIPQLIQLFFNKIGYGYFAFIINGLIAIGCIGAANNWLIAPIKGLEFAISEGFLNRQLSQVNKHNAPFRLLVAQAFCVSIISALFLIVPSINASYWIMLNAATQTNLLMYLLLFISAIKIVSSKPILSKLNIMIFAYLGLAGSSITLIVSLTPPPSLAISSKLIYALLGAIFLVIMTLIPIWRKPKVLT
;
A
#
# COMPACT_ATOMS: atom_id res chain seq x y z
N MET A 1 10.11 -24.06 22.42
CA MET A 1 8.76 -23.86 21.85
C MET A 1 8.66 -22.39 21.43
N LYS A 2 8.48 -22.08 20.12
CA LYS A 2 8.17 -20.71 19.70
C LYS A 2 6.83 -20.30 20.32
N SER A 3 6.78 -19.20 21.04
CA SER A 3 5.52 -18.67 21.60
C SER A 3 4.57 -18.33 20.45
N ARG A 4 3.36 -18.92 20.48
CA ARG A 4 2.34 -18.63 19.45
C ARG A 4 1.85 -17.19 19.58
N LEU A 5 1.69 -16.53 18.45
CA LEU A 5 1.27 -15.13 18.37
C LEU A 5 -0.15 -14.95 18.97
N SER A 6 -0.31 -13.91 19.77
CA SER A 6 -1.61 -13.51 20.34
C SER A 6 -2.46 -12.75 19.30
N VAL A 7 -3.75 -12.58 19.58
CA VAL A 7 -4.67 -11.78 18.76
C VAL A 7 -4.14 -10.34 18.59
N LEU A 8 -3.71 -9.73 19.69
CA LEU A 8 -3.22 -8.34 19.65
C LEU A 8 -1.91 -8.23 18.84
N SER A 9 -0.96 -9.15 19.03
CA SER A 9 0.30 -9.13 18.26
C SER A 9 0.06 -9.27 16.76
N LEU A 10 -0.87 -10.17 16.36
CA LEU A 10 -1.24 -10.34 14.96
C LEU A 10 -1.96 -9.11 14.39
N ALA A 11 -2.88 -8.52 15.16
CA ALA A 11 -3.58 -7.32 14.74
C ALA A 11 -2.59 -6.15 14.51
N LEU A 12 -1.65 -5.95 15.44
CA LEU A 12 -0.61 -4.92 15.31
C LEU A 12 0.29 -5.17 14.08
N ILE A 13 0.74 -6.41 13.85
CA ILE A 13 1.53 -6.76 12.66
C ILE A 13 0.74 -6.45 11.38
N THR A 14 -0.55 -6.80 11.34
CA THR A 14 -1.41 -6.55 10.17
C THR A 14 -1.61 -5.06 9.95
N VAL A 15 -1.97 -4.30 10.99
CA VAL A 15 -2.15 -2.85 10.92
C VAL A 15 -0.86 -2.18 10.44
N CYS A 16 0.29 -2.49 11.04
CA CYS A 16 1.58 -1.92 10.65
C CYS A 16 2.01 -2.30 9.22
N SER A 17 1.47 -3.38 8.65
CA SER A 17 1.78 -3.78 7.27
C SER A 17 0.89 -3.11 6.22
N VAL A 18 -0.35 -2.77 6.58
CA VAL A 18 -1.37 -2.25 5.65
C VAL A 18 -1.54 -0.74 5.82
N ASP A 19 -1.70 -0.29 7.06
CA ASP A 19 -2.01 1.11 7.37
C ASP A 19 -0.85 2.03 7.02
N SER A 20 -1.15 3.16 6.37
CA SER A 20 -0.11 4.04 5.87
C SER A 20 -0.53 5.51 5.85
N ILE A 21 0.06 6.30 6.72
CA ILE A 21 -0.13 7.75 6.84
C ILE A 21 0.06 8.47 5.50
N ARG A 22 0.97 7.99 4.65
CA ARG A 22 1.27 8.60 3.33
C ARG A 22 0.10 8.62 2.35
N ASN A 23 -0.90 7.76 2.56
CA ASN A 23 -2.06 7.67 1.66
C ASN A 23 -3.17 8.67 2.03
N LEU A 24 -3.12 9.27 3.24
CA LEU A 24 -4.12 10.22 3.73
C LEU A 24 -4.31 11.42 2.79
N PRO A 25 -3.24 12.07 2.24
CA PRO A 25 -3.43 13.21 1.35
C PRO A 25 -4.19 12.88 0.07
N ALA A 26 -3.92 11.72 -0.54
CA ALA A 26 -4.60 11.29 -1.75
C ALA A 26 -6.09 10.95 -1.51
N ALA A 27 -6.41 10.41 -0.33
CA ALA A 27 -7.80 10.17 0.07
C ALA A 27 -8.51 11.47 0.42
N ALA A 28 -7.84 12.45 1.06
CA ALA A 28 -8.40 13.73 1.47
C ALA A 28 -8.95 14.58 0.30
N LEU A 29 -8.46 14.36 -0.93
CA LEU A 29 -9.00 14.99 -2.15
C LEU A 29 -10.48 14.65 -2.41
N ALA A 30 -11.00 13.62 -1.76
CA ALA A 30 -12.43 13.28 -1.86
C ALA A 30 -13.35 14.31 -1.16
N GLY A 31 -12.83 15.18 -0.31
CA GLY A 31 -13.58 16.25 0.35
C GLY A 31 -14.82 15.72 1.10
N ASP A 32 -15.99 16.33 0.86
CA ASP A 32 -17.27 15.93 1.44
C ASP A 32 -17.75 14.52 1.04
N GLN A 33 -17.19 13.94 -0.04
CA GLN A 33 -17.47 12.58 -0.49
C GLN A 33 -16.67 11.50 0.25
N LEU A 34 -15.79 11.86 1.18
CA LEU A 34 -14.92 10.94 1.92
C LEU A 34 -15.69 9.75 2.51
N PHE A 35 -16.75 10.03 3.28
CA PHE A 35 -17.55 8.97 3.93
C PHE A 35 -18.13 7.99 2.91
N TYR A 36 -18.60 8.49 1.78
CA TYR A 36 -19.18 7.67 0.72
C TYR A 36 -18.13 6.75 0.07
N TYR A 37 -16.97 7.29 -0.30
CA TYR A 37 -15.91 6.47 -0.93
C TYR A 37 -15.28 5.48 0.04
N PHE A 38 -15.13 5.84 1.32
CA PHE A 38 -14.66 4.90 2.32
C PHE A 38 -15.68 3.77 2.58
N ALA A 39 -16.99 4.07 2.61
CA ALA A 39 -18.04 3.06 2.74
C ALA A 39 -18.05 2.10 1.54
N LEU A 40 -17.91 2.61 0.31
CA LEU A 40 -17.78 1.80 -0.89
C LEU A 40 -16.53 0.90 -0.83
N ALA A 41 -15.38 1.47 -0.47
CA ALA A 41 -14.13 0.73 -0.36
C ALA A 41 -14.18 -0.34 0.75
N LEU A 42 -14.84 -0.06 1.88
CA LEU A 42 -15.07 -1.03 2.95
C LEU A 42 -15.88 -2.21 2.43
N LEU A 43 -17.04 -1.94 1.82
CA LEU A 43 -18.00 -2.96 1.43
C LEU A 43 -17.53 -3.79 0.23
N PHE A 44 -16.96 -3.13 -0.77
CA PHE A 44 -16.62 -3.77 -2.04
C PHE A 44 -15.15 -4.22 -2.13
N PHE A 45 -14.30 -3.86 -1.17
CA PHE A 45 -12.89 -4.24 -1.23
C PHE A 45 -12.34 -4.75 0.12
N LEU A 46 -12.34 -3.94 1.19
CA LEU A 46 -11.67 -4.28 2.44
C LEU A 46 -12.27 -5.51 3.12
N LEU A 47 -13.59 -5.56 3.30
CA LEU A 47 -14.28 -6.72 3.86
C LEU A 47 -14.15 -7.97 2.98
N PRO A 48 -14.38 -7.91 1.66
CA PRO A 48 -14.09 -9.02 0.76
C PRO A 48 -12.67 -9.56 0.88
N CYS A 49 -11.65 -8.70 0.84
CA CYS A 49 -10.25 -9.11 0.97
C CYS A 49 -9.99 -9.81 2.31
N ALA A 50 -10.48 -9.25 3.41
CA ALA A 50 -10.28 -9.81 4.74
C ALA A 50 -10.93 -11.21 4.89
N ILE A 51 -12.18 -11.35 4.47
CA ILE A 51 -12.93 -12.62 4.59
C ILE A 51 -12.32 -13.69 3.69
N VAL A 52 -12.00 -13.36 2.45
CA VAL A 52 -11.40 -14.29 1.50
C VAL A 52 -9.98 -14.67 1.93
N ALA A 53 -9.17 -13.74 2.45
CA ALA A 53 -7.84 -14.03 2.99
C ALA A 53 -7.89 -14.94 4.22
N VAL A 54 -8.83 -14.73 5.15
CA VAL A 54 -9.06 -15.61 6.31
C VAL A 54 -9.46 -17.01 5.87
N TRP A 55 -10.31 -17.12 4.86
CA TRP A 55 -10.71 -18.41 4.32
C TRP A 55 -9.55 -19.15 3.64
N PHE A 56 -8.79 -18.47 2.81
CA PHE A 56 -7.63 -19.03 2.12
C PHE A 56 -6.47 -19.41 3.07
N SER A 57 -6.26 -18.66 4.15
CA SER A 57 -5.20 -18.94 5.13
C SER A 57 -5.32 -20.33 5.78
N ARG A 58 -6.53 -20.91 5.76
CA ARG A 58 -6.80 -22.26 6.24
C ARG A 58 -6.49 -23.36 5.21
N GLN A 59 -6.28 -22.98 3.94
CA GLN A 59 -6.11 -23.92 2.83
C GLN A 59 -4.67 -24.04 2.35
N SER A 60 -3.92 -22.93 2.32
CA SER A 60 -2.53 -22.91 1.86
C SER A 60 -1.72 -21.84 2.57
N GLU A 61 -0.47 -22.16 2.86
CA GLU A 61 0.53 -21.27 3.47
C GLU A 61 1.34 -20.46 2.47
N GLN A 62 1.24 -20.81 1.19
CA GLN A 62 2.01 -20.16 0.12
C GLN A 62 1.45 -18.78 -0.25
N GLY A 63 0.52 -18.23 0.56
CA GLY A 63 -0.10 -16.94 0.32
C GLY A 63 -0.80 -16.88 -1.03
N VAL A 64 -0.76 -15.71 -1.66
CA VAL A 64 -1.41 -15.45 -2.96
C VAL A 64 -1.04 -16.47 -4.03
N TYR A 65 0.25 -16.88 -4.09
CA TYR A 65 0.69 -17.89 -5.05
C TYR A 65 -0.10 -19.21 -4.90
N GLY A 66 -0.13 -19.78 -3.69
CA GLY A 66 -0.82 -21.04 -3.43
C GLY A 66 -2.32 -20.94 -3.60
N TRP A 67 -2.91 -19.82 -3.25
CA TRP A 67 -4.35 -19.56 -3.36
C TRP A 67 -4.81 -19.51 -4.82
N VAL A 68 -4.10 -18.77 -5.65
CA VAL A 68 -4.40 -18.70 -7.09
C VAL A 68 -4.07 -20.02 -7.78
N LYS A 69 -2.98 -20.70 -7.39
CA LYS A 69 -2.60 -22.02 -7.92
C LYS A 69 -3.71 -23.07 -7.73
N GLN A 70 -4.34 -23.11 -6.55
CA GLN A 70 -5.41 -24.06 -6.24
C GLN A 70 -6.66 -23.88 -7.11
N GLY A 71 -7.02 -22.64 -7.44
CA GLY A 71 -8.21 -22.36 -8.24
C GLY A 71 -7.95 -22.30 -9.74
N LEU A 72 -6.84 -21.71 -10.15
CA LEU A 72 -6.58 -21.36 -11.55
C LEU A 72 -5.37 -22.07 -12.17
N GLY A 73 -4.54 -22.71 -11.34
CA GLY A 73 -3.33 -23.43 -11.80
C GLY A 73 -2.05 -22.58 -11.79
N ASN A 74 -0.91 -23.22 -12.12
CA ASN A 74 0.42 -22.67 -11.94
C ASN A 74 0.67 -21.39 -12.75
N GLN A 75 0.18 -21.32 -13.99
CA GLN A 75 0.38 -20.15 -14.86
C GLN A 75 -0.26 -18.89 -14.27
N TRP A 76 -1.51 -18.99 -13.80
CA TRP A 76 -2.21 -17.87 -13.20
C TRP A 76 -1.66 -17.48 -11.82
N ALA A 77 -1.14 -18.46 -11.06
CA ALA A 77 -0.41 -18.20 -9.82
C ALA A 77 0.85 -17.36 -10.07
N PHE A 78 1.62 -17.70 -11.11
CA PHE A 78 2.78 -16.91 -11.53
C PHE A 78 2.37 -15.49 -11.94
N ILE A 79 1.30 -15.34 -12.74
CA ILE A 79 0.80 -14.03 -13.18
C ILE A 79 0.38 -13.17 -11.97
N ALA A 80 -0.29 -13.76 -10.97
CA ALA A 80 -0.67 -13.04 -9.76
C ALA A 80 0.53 -12.49 -8.97
N ILE A 81 1.57 -13.31 -8.78
CA ILE A 81 2.81 -12.86 -8.10
C ILE A 81 3.59 -11.86 -8.95
N TRP A 82 3.57 -12.00 -10.27
CA TRP A 82 4.13 -11.01 -11.17
C TRP A 82 3.50 -9.63 -10.97
N PHE A 83 2.16 -9.56 -10.93
CA PHE A 83 1.45 -8.31 -10.65
C PHE A 83 1.79 -7.74 -9.27
N GLN A 84 1.90 -8.57 -8.24
CA GLN A 84 2.29 -8.13 -6.91
C GLN A 84 3.72 -7.56 -6.90
N CYS A 85 4.65 -8.15 -7.65
CA CYS A 85 6.00 -7.63 -7.80
C CYS A 85 6.05 -6.29 -8.51
N ILE A 86 5.35 -6.17 -9.64
CA ILE A 86 5.30 -4.92 -10.40
C ILE A 86 4.65 -3.80 -9.56
N GLN A 87 3.53 -4.11 -8.89
CA GLN A 87 2.90 -3.18 -7.95
C GLN A 87 3.91 -2.67 -6.91
N ASN A 88 4.69 -3.58 -6.33
CA ASN A 88 5.67 -3.20 -5.31
C ASN A 88 6.74 -2.27 -5.87
N VAL A 89 7.30 -2.56 -7.04
CA VAL A 89 8.31 -1.71 -7.69
C VAL A 89 7.75 -0.33 -8.03
N LEU A 90 6.48 -0.23 -8.44
CA LEU A 90 5.82 1.02 -8.79
C LEU A 90 5.47 1.88 -7.57
N ILE A 91 5.04 1.25 -6.45
CA ILE A 91 4.64 1.98 -5.24
C ILE A 91 5.85 2.45 -4.41
N TYR A 92 6.99 1.80 -4.54
CA TYR A 92 8.17 2.08 -3.74
C TYR A 92 8.67 3.53 -3.86
N PRO A 93 8.80 4.11 -5.07
CA PRO A 93 9.18 5.52 -5.21
C PRO A 93 8.23 6.47 -4.48
N THR A 94 6.91 6.19 -4.43
CA THR A 94 5.96 7.04 -3.72
C THR A 94 6.15 6.97 -2.20
N LEU A 95 6.46 5.78 -1.68
CA LEU A 95 6.74 5.58 -0.27
C LEU A 95 8.04 6.27 0.15
N LEU A 96 9.09 6.15 -0.64
CA LEU A 96 10.37 6.80 -0.38
C LEU A 96 10.30 8.33 -0.57
N SER A 97 9.50 8.82 -1.54
CA SER A 97 9.30 10.26 -1.74
C SER A 97 8.55 10.89 -0.57
N PHE A 98 7.60 10.18 0.05
CA PHE A 98 6.95 10.64 1.27
C PHE A 98 7.94 10.78 2.43
N ILE A 99 8.83 9.80 2.63
CA ILE A 99 9.90 9.87 3.63
C ILE A 99 10.82 11.05 3.34
N ALA A 100 11.29 11.17 2.10
CA ALA A 100 12.17 12.25 1.67
C ALA A 100 11.50 13.63 1.80
N GLY A 101 10.23 13.75 1.39
CA GLY A 101 9.43 14.96 1.54
C GLY A 101 9.22 15.36 3.01
N THR A 102 8.96 14.39 3.89
CA THR A 102 8.84 14.63 5.33
C THR A 102 10.15 15.14 5.94
N LEU A 103 11.29 14.55 5.56
CA LEU A 103 12.61 15.00 6.03
C LEU A 103 12.97 16.39 5.49
N LEU A 104 12.76 16.63 4.18
CA LEU A 104 13.01 17.93 3.55
C LEU A 104 12.13 19.04 4.14
N TYR A 105 10.83 18.76 4.33
CA TYR A 105 9.90 19.71 4.96
C TYR A 105 10.32 20.11 6.37
N SER A 106 10.83 19.14 7.13
CA SER A 106 11.30 19.39 8.51
C SER A 106 12.53 20.30 8.57
N ILE A 107 13.34 20.36 7.51
CA ILE A 107 14.49 21.27 7.40
C ILE A 107 14.01 22.63 6.90
N SER A 108 13.32 22.66 5.76
CA SER A 108 12.68 23.85 5.18
C SER A 108 11.57 23.43 4.22
N PRO A 109 10.36 24.05 4.31
CA PRO A 109 9.27 23.77 3.37
C PRO A 109 9.65 23.96 1.89
N ASP A 110 10.51 24.91 1.57
CA ASP A 110 10.93 25.21 0.20
C ASP A 110 11.76 24.09 -0.44
N LEU A 111 12.50 23.33 0.38
CA LEU A 111 13.30 22.20 -0.10
C LEU A 111 12.48 21.06 -0.70
N VAL A 112 11.21 20.94 -0.32
CA VAL A 112 10.32 19.90 -0.83
C VAL A 112 10.11 20.02 -2.34
N GLN A 113 10.18 21.22 -2.90
CA GLN A 113 10.03 21.44 -4.34
C GLN A 113 11.30 21.12 -5.13
N ASN A 114 12.43 20.90 -4.47
CA ASN A 114 13.68 20.54 -5.11
C ASN A 114 13.69 19.08 -5.55
N LYS A 115 13.32 18.83 -6.80
CA LYS A 115 13.21 17.48 -7.39
C LYS A 115 14.54 16.71 -7.34
N SER A 116 15.67 17.39 -7.52
CA SER A 116 16.99 16.75 -7.50
C SER A 116 17.33 16.26 -6.09
N MET A 117 17.09 17.07 -5.07
CA MET A 117 17.27 16.65 -3.67
C MET A 117 16.33 15.50 -3.30
N LEU A 118 15.05 15.59 -3.67
CA LEU A 118 14.07 14.54 -3.45
C LEU A 118 14.55 13.23 -4.08
N PHE A 119 14.97 13.26 -5.34
CA PHE A 119 15.47 12.08 -6.06
C PHE A 119 16.71 11.49 -5.39
N LEU A 120 17.69 12.29 -5.02
CA LEU A 120 18.92 11.81 -4.36
C LEU A 120 18.62 11.12 -3.02
N ILE A 121 17.69 11.67 -2.23
CA ILE A 121 17.29 11.04 -0.96
C ILE A 121 16.57 9.72 -1.23
N ILE A 122 15.69 9.65 -2.24
CA ILE A 122 15.03 8.41 -2.63
C ILE A 122 16.06 7.33 -3.00
N ILE A 123 17.05 7.68 -3.82
CA ILE A 123 18.13 6.75 -4.20
C ILE A 123 18.94 6.30 -2.98
N PHE A 124 19.32 7.22 -2.12
CA PHE A 124 20.03 6.89 -0.88
C PHE A 124 19.22 5.93 0.00
N LEU A 125 17.92 6.17 0.16
CA LEU A 125 17.04 5.34 0.98
C LEU A 125 16.88 3.92 0.41
N ILE A 126 16.60 3.77 -0.91
CA ILE A 126 16.41 2.44 -1.49
C ILE A 126 17.68 1.59 -1.40
N TRP A 127 18.84 2.17 -1.67
CA TRP A 127 20.10 1.44 -1.61
C TRP A 127 20.51 1.13 -0.16
N SER A 128 20.23 2.02 0.80
CA SER A 128 20.45 1.79 2.23
C SER A 128 19.58 0.65 2.75
N LEU A 129 18.28 0.64 2.41
CA LEU A 129 17.36 -0.43 2.79
C LEU A 129 17.77 -1.77 2.13
N THR A 130 18.16 -1.74 0.87
CA THR A 130 18.68 -2.92 0.18
C THR A 130 19.90 -3.47 0.90
N TRP A 131 20.85 -2.62 1.27
CA TRP A 131 22.04 -3.03 1.99
C TRP A 131 21.73 -3.64 3.39
N ILE A 132 20.79 -3.06 4.14
CA ILE A 132 20.33 -3.62 5.42
C ILE A 132 19.77 -5.03 5.21
N ASN A 133 18.94 -5.23 4.18
CA ASN A 133 18.34 -6.52 3.87
C ASN A 133 19.37 -7.55 3.39
N LEU A 134 20.42 -7.12 2.69
CA LEU A 134 21.53 -7.99 2.29
C LEU A 134 22.36 -8.51 3.49
N LYS A 135 22.31 -7.85 4.64
CA LYS A 135 22.94 -8.31 5.90
C LYS A 135 22.13 -9.34 6.67
N GLY A 136 20.92 -9.67 6.18
CA GLY A 136 20.11 -10.77 6.69
C GLY A 136 18.82 -10.36 7.40
N ILE A 137 17.87 -11.29 7.39
CA ILE A 137 16.49 -11.10 7.87
C ILE A 137 16.42 -10.73 9.37
N HIS A 138 17.33 -11.22 10.21
CA HIS A 138 17.31 -10.94 11.64
C HIS A 138 17.56 -9.47 11.98
N LEU A 139 18.49 -8.82 11.28
CA LEU A 139 18.77 -7.39 11.46
C LEU A 139 17.57 -6.58 10.98
N SER A 140 17.05 -6.92 9.81
CA SER A 140 15.89 -6.28 9.19
C SER A 140 14.63 -6.38 10.07
N SER A 141 14.32 -7.54 10.65
CA SER A 141 13.11 -7.73 11.45
C SER A 141 13.12 -6.96 12.77
N ARG A 142 14.27 -6.88 13.46
CA ARG A 142 14.43 -6.07 14.68
C ARG A 142 14.24 -4.58 14.37
N PHE A 143 14.88 -4.10 13.31
CA PHE A 143 14.74 -2.74 12.85
C PHE A 143 13.27 -2.39 12.59
N ASN A 144 12.55 -3.25 11.87
CA ASN A 144 11.13 -3.04 11.55
C ASN A 144 10.24 -2.95 12.79
N SER A 145 10.46 -3.81 13.79
CA SER A 145 9.64 -3.82 15.00
C SER A 145 9.72 -2.50 15.77
N TYR A 146 10.92 -1.95 15.92
CA TYR A 146 11.09 -0.65 16.57
C TYR A 146 10.48 0.49 15.77
N CYS A 147 10.72 0.53 14.47
CA CYS A 147 10.21 1.59 13.59
C CYS A 147 8.68 1.59 13.52
N SER A 148 8.04 0.42 13.45
CA SER A 148 6.58 0.33 13.29
C SER A 148 5.82 0.82 14.52
N ILE A 149 6.29 0.51 15.73
CA ILE A 149 5.61 0.92 16.97
C ILE A 149 5.71 2.43 17.15
N THR A 150 6.92 2.99 17.02
CA THR A 150 7.18 4.41 17.30
C THR A 150 6.72 5.33 16.17
N GLY A 151 6.79 4.87 14.92
CA GLY A 151 6.61 5.74 13.75
C GLY A 151 5.28 5.60 13.03
N LEU A 152 4.41 4.64 13.42
CA LEU A 152 3.07 4.53 12.85
C LEU A 152 2.00 4.84 13.89
N ILE A 153 1.98 4.12 15.01
CA ILE A 153 0.90 4.21 16.00
C ILE A 153 0.88 5.60 16.63
N LEU A 154 2.03 6.09 17.11
CA LEU A 154 2.11 7.39 17.76
C LEU A 154 1.72 8.55 16.83
N PRO A 155 2.22 8.66 15.59
CA PRO A 155 1.80 9.70 14.65
C PRO A 155 0.30 9.66 14.32
N PHE A 156 -0.31 8.49 14.18
CA PHE A 156 -1.75 8.41 13.98
C PHE A 156 -2.54 8.96 15.17
N ILE A 157 -2.16 8.61 16.39
CA ILE A 157 -2.77 9.15 17.60
C ILE A 157 -2.64 10.68 17.61
N ILE A 158 -1.48 11.21 17.25
CA ILE A 158 -1.25 12.65 17.18
C ILE A 158 -2.14 13.30 16.12
N ILE A 159 -2.24 12.72 14.91
CA ILE A 159 -3.11 13.25 13.85
C ILE A 159 -4.57 13.29 14.32
N LEU A 160 -5.08 12.25 14.97
CA LEU A 160 -6.44 12.22 15.49
C LEU A 160 -6.65 13.27 16.60
N PHE A 161 -5.65 13.45 17.47
CA PHE A 161 -5.69 14.50 18.51
C PHE A 161 -5.68 15.91 17.90
N VAL A 162 -4.87 16.15 16.88
CA VAL A 162 -4.86 17.40 16.09
C VAL A 162 -6.24 17.68 15.51
N GLY A 163 -6.87 16.65 14.93
CA GLY A 163 -8.22 16.75 14.37
C GLY A 163 -9.26 17.11 15.43
N LEU A 164 -9.24 16.45 16.58
CA LEU A 164 -10.14 16.73 17.70
C LEU A 164 -9.95 18.16 18.24
N TYR A 165 -8.70 18.57 18.45
CA TYR A 165 -8.38 19.93 18.87
C TYR A 165 -8.91 20.97 17.87
N TRP A 166 -8.70 20.74 16.55
CA TRP A 166 -9.15 21.64 15.49
C TRP A 166 -10.67 21.71 15.43
N TRP A 167 -11.34 20.57 15.55
CA TRP A 167 -12.80 20.50 15.62
C TRP A 167 -13.36 21.35 16.75
N ILE A 168 -12.83 21.22 17.95
CA ILE A 168 -13.32 21.95 19.14
C ILE A 168 -13.03 23.45 19.05
N THR A 169 -11.88 23.85 18.51
CA THR A 169 -11.39 25.22 18.61
C THR A 169 -11.65 26.08 17.37
N GLN A 170 -11.82 25.47 16.18
CA GLN A 170 -11.89 26.20 14.91
C GLN A 170 -13.20 26.00 14.15
N VAL A 171 -13.89 24.88 14.33
CA VAL A 171 -15.14 24.62 13.63
C VAL A 171 -16.28 25.35 14.34
N LYS A 172 -16.93 26.27 13.62
CA LYS A 172 -18.09 26.98 14.14
C LYS A 172 -19.36 26.14 13.89
N PRO A 173 -20.35 26.18 14.81
CA PRO A 173 -21.65 25.56 14.59
C PRO A 173 -22.26 26.03 13.26
N GLY A 174 -22.73 25.10 12.42
CA GLY A 174 -23.39 25.42 11.15
C GLY A 174 -22.46 25.62 9.95
N THR A 175 -21.12 25.49 10.11
CA THR A 175 -20.19 25.49 8.98
C THR A 175 -19.98 24.10 8.43
N THR A 176 -19.80 23.98 7.10
CA THR A 176 -19.38 22.72 6.46
C THR A 176 -17.93 22.42 6.88
N VAL A 177 -17.73 21.25 7.46
CA VAL A 177 -16.42 20.83 8.01
C VAL A 177 -15.45 20.40 6.93
N LEU A 178 -15.97 19.81 5.88
CA LEU A 178 -15.17 19.31 4.75
C LEU A 178 -15.36 20.22 3.55
N PRO A 179 -14.30 20.46 2.77
CA PRO A 179 -14.40 21.18 1.51
C PRO A 179 -15.29 20.40 0.53
N PRO A 180 -15.98 21.10 -0.39
CA PRO A 180 -16.72 20.43 -1.45
C PRO A 180 -15.77 19.56 -2.27
N ALA A 181 -16.27 18.42 -2.76
CA ALA A 181 -15.49 17.52 -3.59
C ALA A 181 -15.09 18.22 -4.90
N GLU A 182 -13.80 18.11 -5.26
CA GLU A 182 -13.30 18.54 -6.54
C GLU A 182 -13.91 17.74 -7.70
N PRO A 183 -14.02 18.32 -8.92
CA PRO A 183 -14.39 17.57 -10.11
C PRO A 183 -13.52 16.32 -10.26
N TYR A 184 -14.13 15.16 -10.50
CA TYR A 184 -13.42 13.85 -10.56
C TYR A 184 -12.81 13.37 -9.23
N SER A 185 -13.30 13.84 -8.10
CA SER A 185 -12.89 13.38 -6.75
C SER A 185 -13.01 11.86 -6.57
N TRP A 186 -13.89 11.19 -7.35
CA TRP A 186 -14.03 9.74 -7.41
C TRP A 186 -12.75 8.99 -7.77
N THR A 187 -11.75 9.65 -8.39
CA THR A 187 -10.41 9.07 -8.59
C THR A 187 -9.69 8.80 -7.27
N SER A 188 -10.03 9.50 -6.18
CA SER A 188 -9.53 9.23 -4.83
C SER A 188 -9.89 7.83 -4.33
N LEU A 189 -10.95 7.20 -4.89
CA LEU A 189 -11.30 5.81 -4.59
C LEU A 189 -10.13 4.85 -4.89
N THR A 190 -9.32 5.13 -5.92
CA THR A 190 -8.14 4.31 -6.23
C THR A 190 -7.10 4.36 -5.12
N ALA A 191 -6.86 5.53 -4.55
CA ALA A 191 -5.94 5.72 -3.42
C ALA A 191 -6.48 5.10 -2.12
N ILE A 192 -7.80 5.24 -1.88
CA ILE A 192 -8.47 4.64 -0.71
C ILE A 192 -8.38 3.11 -0.80
N ILE A 193 -8.68 2.52 -1.95
CA ILE A 193 -8.58 1.06 -2.14
C ILE A 193 -7.14 0.58 -2.03
N LEU A 194 -6.17 1.30 -2.59
CA LEU A 194 -4.75 0.95 -2.42
C LEU A 194 -4.33 0.96 -0.95
N SER A 195 -4.91 1.86 -0.14
CA SER A 195 -4.64 1.95 1.29
C SER A 195 -5.13 0.72 2.08
N PHE A 196 -6.04 -0.05 1.51
CA PHE A 196 -6.59 -1.27 2.09
C PHE A 196 -5.94 -2.56 1.56
N CYS A 197 -5.02 -2.43 0.60
CA CYS A 197 -4.28 -3.56 0.05
C CYS A 197 -3.22 -4.07 1.04
N GLY A 198 -2.98 -5.40 1.04
CA GLY A 198 -1.93 -6.02 1.85
C GLY A 198 -2.43 -6.86 3.03
N ILE A 199 -3.76 -6.90 3.31
CA ILE A 199 -4.32 -7.76 4.36
C ILE A 199 -3.97 -9.24 4.11
N GLU A 200 -3.91 -9.67 2.86
CA GLU A 200 -3.52 -11.01 2.46
C GLU A 200 -2.10 -11.38 2.90
N LEU A 201 -1.21 -10.39 3.05
CA LEU A 201 0.17 -10.62 3.51
C LEU A 201 0.22 -11.12 4.96
N ALA A 202 -0.77 -10.77 5.78
CA ALA A 202 -0.88 -11.25 7.16
C ALA A 202 -1.12 -12.76 7.25
N ALA A 203 -1.63 -13.38 6.20
CA ALA A 203 -1.97 -14.81 6.19
C ALA A 203 -0.77 -15.75 6.39
N VAL A 204 0.45 -15.30 6.09
CA VAL A 204 1.69 -16.06 6.36
C VAL A 204 1.89 -16.32 7.86
N HIS A 205 1.28 -15.50 8.74
CA HIS A 205 1.35 -15.63 10.19
C HIS A 205 0.22 -16.48 10.79
N ALA A 206 -0.72 -16.96 9.98
CA ALA A 206 -1.90 -17.69 10.46
C ALA A 206 -1.52 -18.97 11.25
N ARG A 207 -0.49 -19.70 10.82
CA ARG A 207 -0.02 -20.92 11.51
C ARG A 207 0.76 -20.66 12.78
N ASP A 208 1.50 -19.56 12.86
CA ASP A 208 2.24 -19.17 14.06
C ASP A 208 1.30 -18.60 15.14
N SER A 209 0.00 -18.57 14.87
CA SER A 209 -1.02 -18.02 15.77
C SER A 209 -1.63 -19.07 16.70
N LYS A 210 -2.19 -18.61 17.84
CA LYS A 210 -3.06 -19.43 18.66
C LYS A 210 -4.33 -19.80 17.88
N GLN A 211 -4.94 -20.95 18.20
CA GLN A 211 -6.15 -21.41 17.52
C GLN A 211 -7.26 -20.34 17.60
N GLY A 212 -7.85 -20.00 16.45
CA GLY A 212 -8.89 -18.98 16.34
C GLY A 212 -8.41 -17.52 16.51
N ALA A 213 -7.12 -17.28 16.74
CA ALA A 213 -6.60 -15.90 16.90
C ALA A 213 -6.54 -15.13 15.59
N PHE A 214 -6.20 -15.79 14.48
CA PHE A 214 -6.03 -15.12 13.19
C PHE A 214 -7.31 -14.42 12.68
N PRO A 215 -8.49 -15.07 12.61
CA PRO A 215 -9.71 -14.38 12.19
C PRO A 215 -10.08 -13.19 13.07
N LYS A 216 -9.91 -13.32 14.39
CA LYS A 216 -10.16 -12.21 15.34
C LYS A 216 -9.19 -11.04 15.13
N ALA A 217 -7.92 -11.35 14.91
CA ALA A 217 -6.90 -10.34 14.63
C ALA A 217 -7.21 -9.57 13.34
N ILE A 218 -7.58 -10.27 12.27
CA ILE A 218 -7.95 -9.63 10.99
C ILE A 218 -9.19 -8.73 11.18
N ALA A 219 -10.23 -9.19 11.91
CA ALA A 219 -11.42 -8.36 12.18
C ALA A 219 -11.07 -7.06 12.93
N ILE A 220 -10.22 -7.14 13.96
CA ILE A 220 -9.72 -5.98 14.70
C ILE A 220 -8.90 -5.06 13.77
N SER A 221 -8.02 -5.63 12.95
CA SER A 221 -7.20 -4.88 12.00
C SER A 221 -8.04 -4.11 10.98
N VAL A 222 -9.09 -4.74 10.42
CA VAL A 222 -10.02 -4.10 9.49
C VAL A 222 -10.66 -2.85 10.11
N ILE A 223 -11.12 -2.96 11.37
CA ILE A 223 -11.72 -1.82 12.08
C ILE A 223 -10.69 -0.71 12.30
N ILE A 224 -9.51 -1.05 12.79
CA ILE A 224 -8.45 -0.05 13.05
C ILE A 224 -8.04 0.65 11.75
N ILE A 225 -7.70 -0.11 10.70
CA ILE A 225 -7.26 0.44 9.41
C ILE A 225 -8.35 1.34 8.80
N PHE A 226 -9.61 0.89 8.84
CA PHE A 226 -10.72 1.68 8.33
C PHE A 226 -10.88 3.01 9.08
N LEU A 227 -10.88 2.98 10.42
CA LEU A 227 -11.07 4.17 11.24
C LEU A 227 -9.88 5.13 11.15
N THR A 228 -8.64 4.61 11.22
CA THR A 228 -7.44 5.45 11.11
C THR A 228 -7.35 6.15 9.78
N MET A 229 -7.59 5.43 8.68
CA MET A 229 -7.55 5.99 7.34
C MET A 229 -8.69 6.98 7.10
N LEU A 230 -9.92 6.66 7.52
CA LEU A 230 -11.07 7.56 7.38
C LEU A 230 -10.85 8.86 8.18
N PHE A 231 -10.64 8.75 9.48
CA PHE A 231 -10.51 9.92 10.35
C PHE A 231 -9.24 10.72 10.05
N GLY A 232 -8.12 10.05 9.75
CA GLY A 232 -6.90 10.72 9.33
C GLY A 232 -7.09 11.55 8.06
N SER A 233 -7.82 11.03 7.07
CA SER A 233 -8.14 11.76 5.83
C SER A 233 -9.11 12.93 6.08
N ILE A 234 -10.09 12.76 6.98
CA ILE A 234 -10.99 13.84 7.39
C ILE A 234 -10.21 14.98 8.06
N VAL A 235 -9.31 14.65 8.98
CA VAL A 235 -8.48 15.66 9.67
C VAL A 235 -7.66 16.45 8.67
N LEU A 236 -7.07 15.77 7.69
CA LEU A 236 -6.26 16.44 6.68
C LEU A 236 -7.11 17.33 5.75
N ALA A 237 -8.25 16.84 5.27
CA ALA A 237 -9.17 17.59 4.41
C ALA A 237 -9.79 18.82 5.15
N MET A 238 -9.97 18.72 6.45
CA MET A 238 -10.50 19.81 7.29
C MET A 238 -9.48 20.95 7.51
N ILE A 239 -8.20 20.63 7.54
CA ILE A 239 -7.15 21.59 7.94
C ILE A 239 -6.39 22.16 6.75
N ILE A 240 -6.14 21.34 5.71
CA ILE A 240 -5.35 21.73 4.54
C ILE A 240 -6.28 21.89 3.33
N PRO A 241 -6.34 23.11 2.73
CA PRO A 241 -7.12 23.33 1.52
C PRO A 241 -6.67 22.42 0.35
N PRO A 242 -7.59 21.97 -0.52
CA PRO A 242 -7.28 21.06 -1.61
C PRO A 242 -6.14 21.54 -2.53
N GLU A 243 -6.06 22.85 -2.79
CA GLU A 243 -5.04 23.46 -3.66
C GLU A 243 -3.62 23.39 -3.07
N GLN A 244 -3.54 23.26 -1.73
CA GLN A 244 -2.27 23.17 -1.01
C GLN A 244 -1.89 21.71 -0.68
N LEU A 245 -2.74 20.73 -1.03
CA LEU A 245 -2.47 19.34 -0.75
C LEU A 245 -1.27 18.82 -1.55
N SER A 246 -0.26 18.39 -0.82
CA SER A 246 0.93 17.71 -1.35
C SER A 246 0.98 16.29 -0.85
N PHE A 247 1.15 15.32 -1.76
CA PHE A 247 1.21 13.91 -1.38
C PHE A 247 2.42 13.54 -0.51
N ILE A 248 3.47 14.38 -0.53
CA ILE A 248 4.71 14.11 0.19
C ILE A 248 4.94 15.02 1.40
N SER A 249 4.19 16.13 1.53
CA SER A 249 4.45 17.10 2.60
C SER A 249 3.21 17.55 3.40
N SER A 250 1.99 17.19 3.01
CA SER A 250 0.80 17.62 3.77
C SER A 250 0.76 17.09 5.20
N ILE A 251 1.28 15.90 5.46
CA ILE A 251 1.35 15.38 6.83
C ILE A 251 2.32 16.19 7.70
N PRO A 252 3.60 16.38 7.31
CA PRO A 252 4.49 17.24 8.08
C PRO A 252 3.99 18.69 8.18
N GLN A 253 3.31 19.21 7.15
CA GLN A 253 2.67 20.53 7.18
C GLN A 253 1.57 20.60 8.25
N LEU A 254 0.68 19.59 8.30
CA LEU A 254 -0.36 19.47 9.33
C LEU A 254 0.23 19.54 10.75
N ILE A 255 1.26 18.75 10.99
CA ILE A 255 1.96 18.70 12.29
C ILE A 255 2.59 20.06 12.63
N GLN A 256 3.24 20.69 11.64
CA GLN A 256 3.85 22.00 11.83
C GLN A 256 2.82 23.11 12.15
N LEU A 257 1.68 23.11 11.43
CA LEU A 257 0.60 24.06 11.65
C LEU A 257 0.03 23.92 13.08
N PHE A 258 -0.19 22.70 13.53
CA PHE A 258 -0.69 22.45 14.88
C PHE A 258 0.28 22.92 15.95
N PHE A 259 1.54 22.46 15.90
CA PHE A 259 2.53 22.81 16.93
C PHE A 259 2.89 24.28 16.95
N ASN A 260 2.90 24.97 15.78
CA ASN A 260 3.07 26.41 15.74
C ASN A 260 1.91 27.13 16.41
N LYS A 261 0.66 26.66 16.22
CA LYS A 261 -0.53 27.25 16.81
C LYS A 261 -0.55 27.20 18.33
N ILE A 262 -0.02 26.11 18.92
CA ILE A 262 0.07 25.96 20.38
C ILE A 262 1.38 26.51 20.97
N GLY A 263 2.23 27.14 20.14
CA GLY A 263 3.48 27.80 20.58
C GLY A 263 4.67 26.86 20.77
N TYR A 264 4.58 25.61 20.31
CA TYR A 264 5.60 24.56 20.48
C TYR A 264 6.16 24.04 19.13
N GLY A 265 6.40 24.93 18.17
CA GLY A 265 6.77 24.58 16.79
C GLY A 265 7.97 23.62 16.64
N TYR A 266 8.92 23.61 17.59
CA TYR A 266 10.05 22.68 17.58
C TYR A 266 9.66 21.21 17.73
N PHE A 267 8.54 20.88 18.38
CA PHE A 267 8.06 19.50 18.48
C PHE A 267 7.65 18.91 17.12
N ALA A 268 7.26 19.76 16.18
CA ALA A 268 6.94 19.29 14.84
C ALA A 268 8.12 18.57 14.17
N PHE A 269 9.35 19.06 14.38
CA PHE A 269 10.55 18.40 13.87
C PHE A 269 10.71 16.99 14.43
N ILE A 270 10.48 16.81 15.74
CA ILE A 270 10.58 15.51 16.41
C ILE A 270 9.53 14.55 15.88
N ILE A 271 8.27 15.00 15.78
CA ILE A 271 7.16 14.14 15.31
C ILE A 271 7.35 13.76 13.84
N ASN A 272 7.75 14.69 12.99
CA ASN A 272 8.04 14.41 11.58
C ASN A 272 9.21 13.40 11.45
N GLY A 273 10.23 13.51 12.28
CA GLY A 273 11.32 12.54 12.38
C GLY A 273 10.82 11.13 12.74
N LEU A 274 9.92 11.01 13.72
CA LEU A 274 9.30 9.74 14.09
C LEU A 274 8.45 9.15 12.95
N ILE A 275 7.68 9.99 12.23
CA ILE A 275 6.92 9.59 11.04
C ILE A 275 7.88 9.02 9.97
N ALA A 276 8.97 9.73 9.67
CA ALA A 276 9.95 9.27 8.70
C ALA A 276 10.56 7.91 9.10
N ILE A 277 10.96 7.74 10.36
CA ILE A 277 11.50 6.48 10.91
C ILE A 277 10.48 5.33 10.76
N GLY A 278 9.21 5.58 11.09
CA GLY A 278 8.16 4.58 10.96
C GLY A 278 7.93 4.16 9.51
N CYS A 279 7.90 5.13 8.60
CA CYS A 279 7.76 4.85 7.18
C CYS A 279 8.98 4.12 6.59
N ILE A 280 10.21 4.36 7.11
CA ILE A 280 11.40 3.59 6.75
C ILE A 280 11.24 2.12 7.17
N GLY A 281 10.70 1.86 8.36
CA GLY A 281 10.40 0.50 8.81
C GLY A 281 9.35 -0.20 7.95
N ALA A 282 8.26 0.50 7.61
CA ALA A 282 7.24 -0.01 6.70
C ALA A 282 7.84 -0.32 5.31
N ALA A 283 8.65 0.59 4.76
CA ALA A 283 9.38 0.38 3.51
C ALA A 283 10.22 -0.90 3.55
N ASN A 284 10.94 -1.11 4.63
CA ASN A 284 11.78 -2.28 4.78
C ASN A 284 10.97 -3.60 4.77
N ASN A 285 9.78 -3.64 5.36
CA ASN A 285 8.88 -4.80 5.32
C ASN A 285 8.41 -5.12 3.90
N TRP A 286 8.03 -4.10 3.15
CA TRP A 286 7.54 -4.26 1.78
C TRP A 286 8.64 -4.67 0.79
N LEU A 287 9.92 -4.49 1.13
CA LEU A 287 11.03 -4.90 0.27
C LEU A 287 11.11 -6.43 0.14
N ILE A 288 10.87 -7.17 1.22
CA ILE A 288 11.07 -8.63 1.27
C ILE A 288 9.81 -9.40 0.84
N ALA A 289 8.62 -8.89 1.13
CA ALA A 289 7.38 -9.64 0.96
C ALA A 289 7.14 -10.17 -0.47
N PRO A 290 7.31 -9.38 -1.56
CA PRO A 290 7.12 -9.87 -2.91
C PRO A 290 8.20 -10.85 -3.37
N ILE A 291 9.42 -10.73 -2.84
CA ILE A 291 10.54 -11.62 -3.18
C ILE A 291 10.24 -13.06 -2.79
N LYS A 292 9.61 -13.29 -1.63
CA LYS A 292 9.19 -14.63 -1.20
C LYS A 292 8.16 -15.25 -2.16
N GLY A 293 7.26 -14.45 -2.72
CA GLY A 293 6.34 -14.91 -3.76
C GLY A 293 7.06 -15.34 -5.04
N LEU A 294 8.07 -14.57 -5.46
CA LEU A 294 8.89 -14.91 -6.63
C LEU A 294 9.73 -16.19 -6.44
N GLU A 295 10.16 -16.52 -5.23
CA GLU A 295 10.86 -17.76 -4.95
C GLU A 295 10.03 -18.99 -5.33
N PHE A 296 8.70 -18.96 -5.08
CA PHE A 296 7.80 -20.02 -5.55
C PHE A 296 7.73 -20.09 -7.08
N ALA A 297 7.67 -18.95 -7.76
CA ALA A 297 7.68 -18.91 -9.23
C ALA A 297 9.01 -19.43 -9.82
N ILE A 298 10.12 -19.17 -9.16
CA ILE A 298 11.45 -19.70 -9.55
C ILE A 298 11.50 -21.22 -9.35
N SER A 299 11.00 -21.72 -8.22
CA SER A 299 10.99 -23.16 -7.92
C SER A 299 10.14 -23.97 -8.91
N GLU A 300 9.09 -23.36 -9.46
CA GLU A 300 8.21 -23.95 -10.48
C GLU A 300 8.75 -23.74 -11.94
N GLY A 301 9.91 -23.13 -12.10
CA GLY A 301 10.58 -23.00 -13.40
C GLY A 301 10.11 -21.83 -14.29
N PHE A 302 9.29 -20.90 -13.79
CA PHE A 302 8.87 -19.70 -14.55
C PHE A 302 9.98 -18.67 -14.73
N LEU A 303 10.90 -18.62 -13.76
CA LEU A 303 12.03 -17.69 -13.76
C LEU A 303 13.36 -18.46 -13.61
N ASN A 304 14.45 -17.81 -14.02
CA ASN A 304 15.78 -18.41 -13.94
C ASN A 304 16.18 -18.67 -12.46
N ARG A 305 16.60 -19.91 -12.16
CA ARG A 305 17.08 -20.32 -10.83
C ARG A 305 18.23 -19.46 -10.30
N GLN A 306 19.01 -18.85 -11.16
CA GLN A 306 20.07 -17.95 -10.75
C GLN A 306 19.57 -16.73 -9.98
N LEU A 307 18.30 -16.33 -10.15
CA LEU A 307 17.69 -15.21 -9.42
C LEU A 307 17.46 -15.53 -7.94
N SER A 308 17.27 -16.80 -7.57
CA SER A 308 17.12 -17.23 -6.17
C SER A 308 18.43 -17.42 -5.41
N GLN A 309 19.59 -17.12 -6.04
CA GLN A 309 20.88 -17.23 -5.37
C GLN A 309 20.92 -16.31 -4.14
N VAL A 310 21.23 -16.92 -3.00
CA VAL A 310 21.39 -16.22 -1.72
C VAL A 310 22.85 -15.88 -1.46
N ASN A 311 23.08 -14.81 -0.72
CA ASN A 311 24.42 -14.44 -0.23
C ASN A 311 24.77 -15.21 1.05
N LYS A 312 25.95 -14.94 1.64
CA LYS A 312 26.41 -15.54 2.91
C LYS A 312 25.48 -15.33 4.11
N HIS A 313 24.51 -14.43 4.00
CA HIS A 313 23.52 -14.12 5.03
C HIS A 313 22.13 -14.67 4.70
N ASN A 314 22.03 -15.60 3.74
CA ASN A 314 20.78 -16.17 3.23
C ASN A 314 19.78 -15.13 2.67
N ALA A 315 20.27 -14.02 2.14
CA ALA A 315 19.44 -13.01 1.48
C ALA A 315 19.50 -13.19 -0.05
N PRO A 316 18.35 -13.11 -0.77
CA PRO A 316 18.27 -13.27 -2.24
C PRO A 316 18.80 -12.01 -2.93
N PHE A 317 20.13 -11.91 -3.00
CA PHE A 317 20.81 -10.67 -3.35
C PHE A 317 20.47 -10.17 -4.75
N ARG A 318 20.33 -11.08 -5.75
CA ARG A 318 20.02 -10.69 -7.13
C ARG A 318 18.65 -10.04 -7.28
N LEU A 319 17.64 -10.58 -6.57
CA LEU A 319 16.29 -10.03 -6.58
C LEU A 319 16.24 -8.67 -5.88
N LEU A 320 16.90 -8.54 -4.73
CA LEU A 320 16.96 -7.28 -3.99
C LEU A 320 17.66 -6.16 -4.79
N VAL A 321 18.81 -6.46 -5.41
CA VAL A 321 19.53 -5.50 -6.24
C VAL A 321 18.74 -5.13 -7.49
N ALA A 322 18.12 -6.12 -8.17
CA ALA A 322 17.29 -5.86 -9.34
C ALA A 322 16.09 -4.96 -8.99
N GLN A 323 15.44 -5.22 -7.84
CA GLN A 323 14.33 -4.38 -7.35
C GLN A 323 14.81 -2.95 -7.07
N ALA A 324 15.93 -2.77 -6.39
CA ALA A 324 16.48 -1.44 -6.12
C ALA A 324 16.82 -0.68 -7.40
N PHE A 325 17.37 -1.36 -8.40
CA PHE A 325 17.67 -0.78 -9.70
C PHE A 325 16.39 -0.35 -10.44
N CYS A 326 15.37 -1.21 -10.50
CA CYS A 326 14.07 -0.85 -11.10
C CYS A 326 13.41 0.33 -10.38
N VAL A 327 13.40 0.34 -9.05
CA VAL A 327 12.88 1.45 -8.24
C VAL A 327 13.65 2.74 -8.54
N SER A 328 14.98 2.68 -8.66
CA SER A 328 15.81 3.85 -8.99
C SER A 328 15.44 4.44 -10.36
N ILE A 329 15.24 3.59 -11.38
CA ILE A 329 14.81 4.03 -12.72
C ILE A 329 13.44 4.69 -12.67
N ILE A 330 12.46 4.05 -12.00
CA ILE A 330 11.08 4.59 -11.91
C ILE A 330 11.07 5.90 -11.12
N SER A 331 11.90 6.03 -10.09
CA SER A 331 12.03 7.26 -9.32
C SER A 331 12.50 8.46 -10.16
N ALA A 332 13.15 8.24 -11.30
CA ALA A 332 13.53 9.30 -12.23
C ALA A 332 12.30 10.05 -12.80
N LEU A 333 11.09 9.49 -12.70
CA LEU A 333 9.85 10.21 -13.04
C LEU A 333 9.69 11.50 -12.23
N PHE A 334 10.20 11.58 -11.00
CA PHE A 334 10.19 12.82 -10.21
C PHE A 334 11.04 13.93 -10.84
N LEU A 335 12.06 13.61 -11.64
CA LEU A 335 12.87 14.58 -12.36
C LEU A 335 12.21 15.02 -13.68
N ILE A 336 11.55 14.08 -14.38
CA ILE A 336 11.04 14.28 -15.74
C ILE A 336 9.66 14.96 -15.72
N VAL A 337 8.74 14.50 -14.85
CA VAL A 337 7.37 15.01 -14.80
C VAL A 337 7.36 16.42 -14.16
N PRO A 338 6.60 17.39 -14.71
CA PRO A 338 6.60 18.77 -14.21
C PRO A 338 6.25 18.93 -12.73
N SER A 339 5.30 18.16 -12.21
CA SER A 339 4.84 18.23 -10.83
C SER A 339 5.21 16.98 -10.04
N ILE A 340 5.66 17.15 -8.79
CA ILE A 340 5.93 16.07 -7.84
C ILE A 340 4.63 15.30 -7.53
N ASN A 341 3.52 16.00 -7.32
CA ASN A 341 2.22 15.37 -7.10
C ASN A 341 1.79 14.55 -8.32
N ALA A 342 2.04 15.04 -9.54
CA ALA A 342 1.73 14.28 -10.76
C ALA A 342 2.58 13.00 -10.86
N SER A 343 3.88 13.07 -10.60
CA SER A 343 4.76 11.90 -10.57
C SER A 343 4.29 10.88 -9.55
N TYR A 344 3.99 11.33 -8.34
CA TYR A 344 3.47 10.48 -7.27
C TYR A 344 2.18 9.79 -7.69
N TRP A 345 1.22 10.52 -8.27
CA TRP A 345 -0.07 9.97 -8.67
C TRP A 345 0.04 8.96 -9.81
N ILE A 346 0.86 9.23 -10.81
CA ILE A 346 1.08 8.28 -11.92
C ILE A 346 1.58 6.94 -11.37
N MET A 347 2.56 6.95 -10.48
CA MET A 347 3.11 5.73 -9.89
C MET A 347 2.12 5.03 -8.96
N LEU A 348 1.40 5.80 -8.12
CA LEU A 348 0.35 5.27 -7.26
C LEU A 348 -0.75 4.59 -8.07
N ASN A 349 -1.20 5.23 -9.13
CA ASN A 349 -2.27 4.71 -9.97
C ASN A 349 -1.85 3.45 -10.73
N ALA A 350 -0.65 3.43 -11.33
CA ALA A 350 -0.10 2.26 -11.99
C ALA A 350 0.11 1.09 -11.02
N ALA A 351 0.56 1.38 -9.79
CA ALA A 351 0.66 0.37 -8.73
C ALA A 351 -0.71 -0.18 -8.34
N THR A 352 -1.73 0.68 -8.20
CA THR A 352 -3.10 0.25 -7.90
C THR A 352 -3.65 -0.63 -9.00
N GLN A 353 -3.48 -0.25 -10.26
CA GLN A 353 -3.93 -1.03 -11.42
C GLN A 353 -3.35 -2.45 -11.42
N THR A 354 -2.03 -2.57 -11.24
CA THR A 354 -1.38 -3.90 -11.21
C THR A 354 -1.82 -4.73 -10.01
N ASN A 355 -2.02 -4.10 -8.85
CA ASN A 355 -2.50 -4.79 -7.66
C ASN A 355 -3.95 -5.28 -7.82
N LEU A 356 -4.81 -4.47 -8.40
CA LEU A 356 -6.20 -4.86 -8.69
C LEU A 356 -6.28 -6.08 -9.63
N LEU A 357 -5.40 -6.18 -10.63
CA LEU A 357 -5.31 -7.39 -11.46
C LEU A 357 -4.97 -8.64 -10.65
N MET A 358 -4.08 -8.53 -9.66
CA MET A 358 -3.79 -9.63 -8.73
C MET A 358 -5.02 -10.01 -7.90
N TYR A 359 -5.76 -9.02 -7.35
CA TYR A 359 -6.97 -9.28 -6.58
C TYR A 359 -8.10 -9.87 -7.43
N LEU A 360 -8.26 -9.47 -8.70
CA LEU A 360 -9.19 -10.12 -9.62
C LEU A 360 -8.91 -11.64 -9.72
N LEU A 361 -7.64 -12.02 -9.92
CA LEU A 361 -7.25 -13.43 -9.96
C LEU A 361 -7.51 -14.15 -8.63
N LEU A 362 -7.28 -13.47 -7.51
CA LEU A 362 -7.55 -14.01 -6.18
C LEU A 362 -9.05 -14.28 -5.97
N PHE A 363 -9.93 -13.31 -6.30
CA PHE A 363 -11.37 -13.49 -6.15
C PHE A 363 -11.93 -14.54 -7.12
N ILE A 364 -11.48 -14.55 -8.38
CA ILE A 364 -11.86 -15.60 -9.36
C ILE A 364 -11.45 -16.98 -8.88
N SER A 365 -10.24 -17.10 -8.30
CA SER A 365 -9.77 -18.36 -7.70
C SER A 365 -10.68 -18.81 -6.56
N ALA A 366 -11.07 -17.90 -5.64
CA ALA A 366 -11.97 -18.19 -4.55
C ALA A 366 -13.34 -18.69 -5.06
N ILE A 367 -13.94 -17.98 -6.03
CA ILE A 367 -15.22 -18.34 -6.66
C ILE A 367 -15.13 -19.77 -7.24
N LYS A 368 -14.08 -20.06 -8.00
CA LYS A 368 -13.91 -21.35 -8.69
C LYS A 368 -13.76 -22.50 -7.69
N ILE A 369 -12.97 -22.34 -6.63
CA ILE A 369 -12.79 -23.38 -5.60
C ILE A 369 -14.08 -23.63 -4.83
N VAL A 370 -14.76 -22.54 -4.42
CA VAL A 370 -16.01 -22.66 -3.65
C VAL A 370 -17.14 -23.26 -4.49
N SER A 371 -17.17 -22.98 -5.79
CA SER A 371 -18.17 -23.55 -6.70
C SER A 371 -18.00 -25.06 -6.88
N SER A 372 -16.76 -25.56 -6.84
CA SER A 372 -16.43 -26.97 -7.11
C SER A 372 -16.48 -27.88 -5.87
N LYS A 373 -16.58 -27.33 -4.65
CA LYS A 373 -16.55 -28.11 -3.40
C LYS A 373 -17.80 -27.87 -2.56
N PRO A 374 -18.34 -28.91 -1.85
CA PRO A 374 -19.38 -28.73 -0.84
C PRO A 374 -18.76 -28.10 0.40
N ILE A 375 -18.94 -26.79 0.60
CA ILE A 375 -18.41 -26.02 1.72
C ILE A 375 -19.58 -25.48 2.53
N LEU A 376 -19.57 -25.66 3.86
CA LEU A 376 -20.63 -25.18 4.76
C LEU A 376 -20.84 -23.65 4.72
N SER A 377 -19.77 -22.88 4.46
CA SER A 377 -19.80 -21.41 4.34
C SER A 377 -19.84 -20.92 2.90
N LYS A 378 -20.30 -21.75 1.96
CA LYS A 378 -20.25 -21.49 0.50
C LYS A 378 -20.85 -20.15 0.13
N LEU A 379 -22.06 -19.85 0.60
CA LEU A 379 -22.79 -18.65 0.23
C LEU A 379 -22.05 -17.37 0.65
N ASN A 380 -21.58 -17.32 1.91
CA ASN A 380 -20.91 -16.14 2.43
C ASN A 380 -19.62 -15.83 1.66
N ILE A 381 -18.77 -16.85 1.41
CA ILE A 381 -17.51 -16.66 0.69
C ILE A 381 -17.78 -16.24 -0.76
N MET A 382 -18.79 -16.81 -1.41
CA MET A 382 -19.18 -16.43 -2.77
C MET A 382 -19.65 -14.98 -2.83
N ILE A 383 -20.51 -14.53 -1.91
CA ILE A 383 -21.00 -13.15 -1.87
C ILE A 383 -19.81 -12.19 -1.76
N PHE A 384 -18.90 -12.39 -0.80
CA PHE A 384 -17.76 -11.50 -0.61
C PHE A 384 -16.75 -11.60 -1.78
N ALA A 385 -16.55 -12.76 -2.37
CA ALA A 385 -15.70 -12.89 -3.55
C ALA A 385 -16.27 -12.16 -4.78
N TYR A 386 -17.60 -12.18 -4.99
CA TYR A 386 -18.24 -11.40 -6.06
C TYR A 386 -18.23 -9.90 -5.76
N LEU A 387 -18.46 -9.48 -4.51
CA LEU A 387 -18.33 -8.07 -4.11
C LEU A 387 -16.91 -7.56 -4.34
N GLY A 388 -15.88 -8.32 -3.93
CA GLY A 388 -14.49 -7.97 -4.16
C GLY A 388 -14.10 -7.94 -5.63
N LEU A 389 -14.64 -8.87 -6.44
CA LEU A 389 -14.46 -8.88 -7.88
C LEU A 389 -15.06 -7.62 -8.52
N ALA A 390 -16.29 -7.27 -8.14
CA ALA A 390 -16.97 -6.07 -8.63
C ALA A 390 -16.23 -4.79 -8.22
N GLY A 391 -15.85 -4.65 -6.94
CA GLY A 391 -15.12 -3.48 -6.45
C GLY A 391 -13.76 -3.32 -7.12
N SER A 392 -13.00 -4.41 -7.29
CA SER A 392 -11.73 -4.38 -8.00
C SER A 392 -11.88 -4.01 -9.47
N SER A 393 -12.93 -4.52 -10.15
CA SER A 393 -13.21 -4.19 -11.56
C SER A 393 -13.62 -2.73 -11.75
N ILE A 394 -14.52 -2.23 -10.91
CA ILE A 394 -14.97 -0.84 -10.95
C ILE A 394 -13.78 0.09 -10.69
N THR A 395 -12.96 -0.18 -9.67
CA THR A 395 -11.80 0.65 -9.36
C THR A 395 -10.75 0.61 -10.47
N LEU A 396 -10.58 -0.52 -11.14
CA LEU A 396 -9.69 -0.61 -12.29
C LEU A 396 -10.15 0.31 -13.44
N ILE A 397 -11.46 0.38 -13.70
CA ILE A 397 -12.03 1.31 -14.68
C ILE A 397 -11.84 2.76 -14.22
N VAL A 398 -12.15 3.06 -12.96
CA VAL A 398 -11.95 4.38 -12.34
C VAL A 398 -10.50 4.85 -12.50
N SER A 399 -9.54 3.96 -12.34
CA SER A 399 -8.12 4.24 -12.43
C SER A 399 -7.64 4.70 -13.82
N LEU A 400 -8.43 4.49 -14.85
CA LEU A 400 -8.16 4.98 -16.22
C LEU A 400 -8.56 6.45 -16.40
N THR A 401 -9.12 7.10 -15.37
CA THR A 401 -9.46 8.54 -15.39
C THR A 401 -8.33 9.34 -14.76
N PRO A 402 -7.86 10.43 -15.39
CA PRO A 402 -6.85 11.29 -14.81
C PRO A 402 -7.41 12.04 -13.59
N PRO A 403 -6.62 12.19 -12.51
CA PRO A 403 -7.01 13.00 -11.37
C PRO A 403 -7.01 14.50 -11.72
N PRO A 404 -7.73 15.32 -10.93
CA PRO A 404 -7.79 16.77 -11.16
C PRO A 404 -6.40 17.46 -11.14
N SER A 405 -5.50 16.92 -10.32
CA SER A 405 -4.13 17.46 -10.13
C SER A 405 -3.21 17.26 -11.35
N LEU A 406 -3.64 16.49 -12.35
CA LEU A 406 -2.92 16.30 -13.60
C LEU A 406 -3.53 17.18 -14.68
N ALA A 407 -2.84 18.23 -15.06
CA ALA A 407 -3.18 19.05 -16.23
C ALA A 407 -2.88 18.27 -17.52
N ILE A 408 -3.70 17.25 -17.81
CA ILE A 408 -3.59 16.45 -19.03
C ILE A 408 -4.54 17.00 -20.09
N SER A 409 -3.98 17.35 -21.24
CA SER A 409 -4.71 17.91 -22.38
C SER A 409 -5.77 16.95 -22.93
N SER A 410 -5.62 15.63 -22.77
CA SER A 410 -6.54 14.63 -23.27
C SER A 410 -6.72 13.48 -22.29
N LYS A 411 -7.93 13.38 -21.72
CA LYS A 411 -8.34 12.26 -20.87
C LYS A 411 -8.27 10.92 -21.61
N LEU A 412 -8.54 10.94 -22.93
CA LEU A 412 -8.47 9.75 -23.77
C LEU A 412 -7.04 9.21 -23.87
N ILE A 413 -6.05 10.10 -24.06
CA ILE A 413 -4.64 9.69 -24.11
C ILE A 413 -4.22 9.04 -22.79
N TYR A 414 -4.60 9.62 -21.65
CA TYR A 414 -4.31 9.03 -20.34
C TYR A 414 -4.91 7.62 -20.19
N ALA A 415 -6.20 7.46 -20.55
CA ALA A 415 -6.89 6.18 -20.49
C ALA A 415 -6.23 5.14 -21.42
N LEU A 416 -5.86 5.54 -22.64
CA LEU A 416 -5.17 4.67 -23.60
C LEU A 416 -3.79 4.24 -23.10
N LEU A 417 -3.00 5.16 -22.55
CA LEU A 417 -1.70 4.83 -21.96
C LEU A 417 -1.83 3.86 -20.78
N GLY A 418 -2.82 4.08 -19.90
CA GLY A 418 -3.15 3.16 -18.81
C GLY A 418 -3.56 1.77 -19.33
N ALA A 419 -4.42 1.72 -20.34
CA ALA A 419 -4.85 0.45 -20.94
C ALA A 419 -3.69 -0.28 -21.62
N ILE A 420 -2.82 0.42 -22.37
CA ILE A 420 -1.61 -0.13 -22.98
C ILE A 420 -0.67 -0.69 -21.92
N PHE A 421 -0.45 0.06 -20.83
CA PHE A 421 0.33 -0.38 -19.69
C PHE A 421 -0.19 -1.71 -19.12
N LEU A 422 -1.51 -1.80 -18.86
CA LEU A 422 -2.14 -3.02 -18.35
C LEU A 422 -1.97 -4.21 -19.31
N VAL A 423 -2.15 -3.98 -20.61
CA VAL A 423 -1.96 -5.02 -21.64
C VAL A 423 -0.51 -5.51 -21.64
N ILE A 424 0.47 -4.61 -21.63
CA ILE A 424 1.90 -4.99 -21.62
C ILE A 424 2.22 -5.80 -20.37
N MET A 425 1.78 -5.32 -19.16
CA MET A 425 2.04 -6.00 -17.89
C MET A 425 1.39 -7.39 -17.82
N THR A 426 0.29 -7.60 -18.54
CA THR A 426 -0.40 -8.89 -18.61
C THR A 426 0.24 -9.83 -19.64
N LEU A 427 0.66 -9.33 -20.80
CA LEU A 427 1.24 -10.17 -21.87
C LEU A 427 2.62 -10.73 -21.50
N ILE A 428 3.46 -9.95 -20.80
CA ILE A 428 4.81 -10.37 -20.43
C ILE A 428 4.82 -11.73 -19.68
N PRO A 429 4.03 -11.94 -18.60
CA PRO A 429 4.04 -13.21 -17.89
C PRO A 429 3.28 -14.32 -18.61
N ILE A 430 2.33 -14.02 -19.50
CA ILE A 430 1.57 -15.04 -20.26
C ILE A 430 2.51 -15.80 -21.21
N TRP A 431 3.47 -15.13 -21.82
CA TRP A 431 4.42 -15.77 -22.75
C TRP A 431 5.51 -16.57 -22.04
N ARG A 432 5.65 -16.43 -20.73
CA ARG A 432 6.59 -17.23 -19.93
C ARG A 432 5.96 -18.58 -19.57
N LYS A 433 6.36 -19.63 -20.29
CA LYS A 433 6.02 -21.01 -19.93
C LYS A 433 7.05 -21.57 -18.94
N PRO A 434 6.65 -22.41 -17.97
CA PRO A 434 7.60 -23.08 -17.09
C PRO A 434 8.54 -23.92 -17.94
N LYS A 435 9.85 -23.77 -17.72
CA LYS A 435 10.82 -24.70 -18.29
C LYS A 435 10.70 -26.01 -17.53
N VAL A 436 10.47 -27.11 -18.23
CA VAL A 436 10.51 -28.46 -17.65
C VAL A 436 11.87 -28.58 -16.96
N LEU A 437 11.87 -28.82 -15.68
CA LEU A 437 13.07 -29.01 -14.89
C LEU A 437 13.57 -30.42 -15.21
N THR A 438 14.45 -30.53 -16.22
CA THR A 438 15.28 -31.74 -16.45
C THR A 438 16.44 -31.76 -15.48
#